data_6d6731df2cb1dc866b8808d55ab9b308
#
_entry.id   6d6731df2cb1dc866b8808d55ab9b308
#
_cell.length_a   1.000
_cell.length_b   1.000
_cell.length_c   1.000
_cell.angle_alpha   90.00
_cell.angle_beta   90.00
_cell.angle_gamma   90.00
#
_symmetry.space_group_name_H-M   'P 1'
#
loop_
_entity.id
_entity.type
_entity.pdbx_description
1 polymer ?
#
loop_
_entity_poly.entity_id
_entity_poly.type
_entity_poly.pdbx_seq_one_letter_code
_entity_poly.pdbx_strand_id
1 'polypeptide(L)'
;MNLRELAYGLKVYYAGAEETERIIMNCALVAAGADAIGGAIPGLAVPAIIISCFGAVWVMYGKLCSALGIALKKNVLKLLAKAALANIAANLGGTLVALVAGMFVPGASIAFSAVVSFVTVFLAGEVFLSLVLKMAKTSSDRTSFSDMSAADMKKAVSGIKLSKEDLNAAKKAYEATQD
;
A
#
# COMPACT_ATOMS: atom_id res chain seq x y z
N MET A 1 2.50 0.15 19.36
CA MET A 1 1.25 -0.07 18.62
C MET A 1 1.66 -0.44 17.20
N ASN A 2 1.32 -1.65 16.75
CA ASN A 2 1.71 -2.13 15.42
C ASN A 2 0.74 -1.63 14.35
N LEU A 3 1.06 -1.84 13.07
CA LEU A 3 0.25 -1.40 11.94
C LEU A 3 -1.18 -1.95 12.00
N ARG A 4 -1.34 -3.21 12.43
CA ARG A 4 -2.65 -3.86 12.54
C ARG A 4 -3.53 -3.25 13.64
N GLU A 5 -2.95 -2.92 14.78
CA GLU A 5 -3.69 -2.25 15.86
C GLU A 5 -4.15 -0.87 15.44
N LEU A 6 -3.31 -0.15 14.68
CA LEU A 6 -3.65 1.15 14.10
C LEU A 6 -4.77 1.03 13.07
N ALA A 7 -4.66 0.08 12.14
CA ALA A 7 -5.67 -0.17 11.11
C ALA A 7 -7.00 -0.65 11.73
N TYR A 8 -6.94 -1.53 12.75
CA TYR A 8 -8.13 -1.97 13.47
C TYR A 8 -8.82 -0.82 14.21
N GLY A 9 -8.05 0.01 14.90
CA GLY A 9 -8.59 1.21 15.55
C GLY A 9 -9.27 2.17 14.57
N LEU A 10 -8.74 2.30 13.36
CA LEU A 10 -9.36 3.07 12.30
C LEU A 10 -10.68 2.43 11.85
N LYS A 11 -10.71 1.12 11.68
CA LYS A 11 -11.92 0.36 11.32
C LYS A 11 -13.05 0.54 12.33
N VAL A 12 -12.73 0.61 13.61
CA VAL A 12 -13.71 0.85 14.68
C VAL A 12 -14.17 2.31 14.72
N TYR A 13 -13.27 3.23 14.43
CA TYR A 13 -13.55 4.68 14.56
C TYR A 13 -14.35 5.25 13.38
N TYR A 14 -14.15 4.74 12.16
CA TYR A 14 -14.84 5.20 10.96
C TYR A 14 -15.87 4.16 10.49
N ALA A 15 -17.12 4.55 10.43
CA ALA A 15 -18.24 3.73 9.93
C ALA A 15 -18.17 3.46 8.40
N GLY A 16 -17.02 3.13 7.87
CA GLY A 16 -16.73 2.86 6.44
C GLY A 16 -15.63 1.83 6.28
N ALA A 17 -15.41 1.01 7.32
CA ALA A 17 -14.33 0.02 7.34
C ALA A 17 -14.39 -0.96 6.17
N GLU A 18 -15.57 -1.47 5.86
CA GLU A 18 -15.78 -2.36 4.71
C GLU A 18 -15.42 -1.70 3.37
N GLU A 19 -15.77 -0.41 3.20
CA GLU A 19 -15.48 0.31 1.98
C GLU A 19 -13.98 0.56 1.81
N THR A 20 -13.29 0.96 2.87
CA THR A 20 -11.83 1.17 2.82
C THR A 20 -11.08 -0.14 2.55
N GLU A 21 -11.49 -1.24 3.18
CA GLU A 21 -10.91 -2.56 2.95
C GLU A 21 -11.16 -3.03 1.52
N ARG A 22 -12.37 -2.86 1.00
CA ARG A 22 -12.73 -3.16 -0.38
C ARG A 22 -11.93 -2.33 -1.39
N ILE A 23 -11.71 -1.04 -1.11
CA ILE A 23 -10.88 -0.18 -1.96
C ILE A 23 -9.44 -0.69 -2.02
N ILE A 24 -8.85 -1.01 -0.86
CA ILE A 24 -7.49 -1.54 -0.77
C ILE A 24 -7.38 -2.86 -1.52
N MET A 25 -8.28 -3.80 -1.25
CA MET A 25 -8.30 -5.11 -1.87
C MET A 25 -8.43 -5.02 -3.39
N ASN A 26 -9.39 -4.25 -3.88
CA ASN A 26 -9.62 -4.09 -5.32
C ASN A 26 -8.41 -3.44 -6.02
N CYS A 27 -7.78 -2.43 -5.42
CA CYS A 27 -6.60 -1.81 -6.02
C CYS A 27 -5.39 -2.75 -6.01
N ALA A 28 -5.23 -3.56 -4.97
CA ALA A 28 -4.18 -4.57 -4.88
C ALA A 28 -4.38 -5.68 -5.93
N LEU A 29 -5.61 -6.16 -6.13
CA LEU A 29 -5.94 -7.16 -7.16
C LEU A 29 -5.74 -6.63 -8.57
N VAL A 30 -6.11 -5.37 -8.84
CA VAL A 30 -5.86 -4.74 -10.14
C VAL A 30 -4.37 -4.64 -10.44
N ALA A 31 -3.55 -4.27 -9.45
CA ALA A 31 -2.10 -4.24 -9.61
C ALA A 31 -1.53 -5.63 -9.87
N ALA A 32 -1.96 -6.63 -9.11
CA ALA A 32 -1.56 -8.03 -9.30
C ALA A 32 -1.91 -8.55 -10.70
N GLY A 33 -3.12 -8.28 -11.17
CA GLY A 33 -3.56 -8.68 -12.52
C GLY A 33 -2.78 -8.00 -13.63
N ALA A 34 -2.48 -6.70 -13.50
CA ALA A 34 -1.67 -5.97 -14.46
C ALA A 34 -0.23 -6.53 -14.55
N ASP A 35 0.35 -6.90 -13.42
CA ASP A 35 1.73 -7.39 -13.35
C ASP A 35 1.85 -8.88 -13.66
N ALA A 36 0.77 -9.65 -13.54
CA ALA A 36 0.71 -11.00 -14.08
C ALA A 36 0.94 -11.00 -15.61
N ILE A 37 0.39 -10.00 -16.30
CA ILE A 37 0.60 -9.82 -17.77
C ILE A 37 2.00 -9.29 -18.05
N GLY A 38 2.45 -8.26 -17.32
CA GLY A 38 3.79 -7.64 -17.51
C GLY A 38 4.94 -8.57 -17.14
N GLY A 39 4.75 -9.43 -16.14
CA GLY A 39 5.74 -10.42 -15.68
C GLY A 39 6.06 -11.51 -16.71
N ALA A 40 5.23 -11.67 -17.74
CA ALA A 40 5.48 -12.59 -18.84
C ALA A 40 6.58 -12.12 -19.82
N ILE A 41 6.97 -10.84 -19.75
CA ILE A 41 7.98 -10.26 -20.65
C ILE A 41 9.34 -10.20 -19.95
N PRO A 42 10.35 -10.98 -20.42
CA PRO A 42 11.67 -10.96 -19.81
C PRO A 42 12.30 -9.55 -19.82
N GLY A 43 12.85 -9.14 -18.68
CA GLY A 43 13.54 -7.85 -18.51
C GLY A 43 12.62 -6.65 -18.25
N LEU A 44 11.31 -6.76 -18.43
CA LEU A 44 10.35 -5.68 -18.15
C LEU A 44 9.59 -5.83 -16.82
N ALA A 45 9.68 -6.99 -16.17
CA ALA A 45 8.91 -7.29 -14.97
C ALA A 45 9.12 -6.26 -13.84
N VAL A 46 10.37 -5.92 -13.50
CA VAL A 46 10.67 -5.01 -12.38
C VAL A 46 10.23 -3.56 -12.67
N PRO A 47 10.54 -2.95 -13.82
CA PRO A 47 10.01 -1.63 -14.15
C PRO A 47 8.48 -1.59 -14.22
N ALA A 48 7.84 -2.62 -14.77
CA ALA A 48 6.40 -2.72 -14.85
C ALA A 48 5.76 -2.74 -13.44
N ILE A 49 6.27 -3.56 -12.52
CA ILE A 49 5.81 -3.62 -11.13
C ILE A 49 5.91 -2.25 -10.44
N ILE A 50 7.01 -1.54 -10.62
CA ILE A 50 7.19 -0.22 -9.99
C ILE A 50 6.14 0.77 -10.51
N ILE A 51 5.90 0.79 -11.82
CA ILE A 51 4.96 1.72 -12.45
C ILE A 51 3.52 1.37 -12.07
N SER A 52 3.14 0.09 -12.12
CA SER A 52 1.79 -0.37 -11.79
C SER A 52 1.48 -0.16 -10.31
N CYS A 53 2.38 -0.53 -9.40
CA CYS A 53 2.22 -0.29 -7.98
C CYS A 53 2.08 1.20 -7.66
N PHE A 54 2.91 2.06 -8.27
CA PHE A 54 2.79 3.50 -8.04
C PHE A 54 1.43 4.04 -8.52
N GLY A 55 0.99 3.65 -9.71
CA GLY A 55 -0.30 4.04 -10.27
C GLY A 55 -1.47 3.55 -9.40
N ALA A 56 -1.45 2.28 -9.01
CA ALA A 56 -2.47 1.67 -8.17
C ALA A 56 -2.55 2.34 -6.80
N VAL A 57 -1.41 2.58 -6.13
CA VAL A 57 -1.35 3.25 -4.82
C VAL A 57 -1.86 4.69 -4.92
N TRP A 58 -1.50 5.42 -5.97
CA TRP A 58 -2.00 6.79 -6.15
C TRP A 58 -3.51 6.84 -6.34
N VAL A 59 -4.06 5.97 -7.18
CA VAL A 59 -5.53 5.85 -7.40
C VAL A 59 -6.23 5.41 -6.11
N MET A 60 -5.68 4.42 -5.41
CA MET A 60 -6.18 3.93 -4.13
C MET A 60 -6.28 5.05 -3.09
N TYR A 61 -5.23 5.86 -2.94
CA TYR A 61 -5.22 6.97 -1.99
C TYR A 61 -6.27 8.03 -2.33
N GLY A 62 -6.49 8.29 -3.62
CA GLY A 62 -7.59 9.16 -4.06
C GLY A 62 -8.96 8.64 -3.65
N LYS A 63 -9.21 7.33 -3.85
CA LYS A 63 -10.46 6.68 -3.43
C LYS A 63 -10.61 6.63 -1.91
N LEU A 64 -9.55 6.31 -1.17
CA LEU A 64 -9.56 6.32 0.30
C LEU A 64 -9.84 7.72 0.86
N CYS A 65 -9.22 8.76 0.28
CA CYS A 65 -9.51 10.14 0.65
C CYS A 65 -10.98 10.49 0.43
N SER A 66 -11.55 10.08 -0.71
CA SER A 66 -12.98 10.31 -1.01
C SER A 66 -13.87 9.59 0.00
N ALA A 67 -13.61 8.31 0.27
CA ALA A 67 -14.39 7.49 1.21
C ALA A 67 -14.31 8.02 2.66
N LEU A 68 -13.15 8.56 3.05
CA LEU A 68 -12.93 9.11 4.40
C LEU A 68 -13.30 10.61 4.51
N GLY A 69 -13.74 11.25 3.43
CA GLY A 69 -14.06 12.68 3.40
C GLY A 69 -12.83 13.58 3.61
N ILE A 70 -11.64 13.11 3.19
CA ILE A 70 -10.38 13.85 3.32
C ILE A 70 -10.06 14.55 2.01
N ALA A 71 -9.90 15.89 2.03
CA ALA A 71 -9.51 16.65 0.86
C ALA A 71 -7.98 16.78 0.77
N LEU A 72 -7.36 16.05 -0.16
CA LEU A 72 -5.93 16.16 -0.44
C LEU A 72 -5.66 16.65 -1.86
N LYS A 73 -4.68 17.55 -2.00
CA LYS A 73 -4.20 17.99 -3.32
C LYS A 73 -3.51 16.83 -4.05
N LYS A 74 -3.64 16.76 -5.37
CA LYS A 74 -3.03 15.70 -6.21
C LYS A 74 -1.53 15.52 -5.99
N ASN A 75 -0.79 16.63 -5.77
CA ASN A 75 0.65 16.58 -5.50
C ASN A 75 0.97 15.92 -4.16
N VAL A 76 0.12 16.14 -3.16
CA VAL A 76 0.23 15.53 -1.83
C VAL A 76 0.00 14.02 -1.92
N LEU A 77 -1.02 13.58 -2.65
CA LEU A 77 -1.28 12.16 -2.89
C LEU A 77 -0.10 11.47 -3.57
N LYS A 78 0.52 12.11 -4.59
CA LYS A 78 1.71 11.57 -5.24
C LYS A 78 2.89 11.44 -4.29
N LEU A 79 3.10 12.42 -3.42
CA LEU A 79 4.17 12.39 -2.42
C LEU A 79 3.94 11.28 -1.39
N LEU A 80 2.70 11.11 -0.93
CA LEU A 80 2.32 10.03 -0.02
C LEU A 80 2.55 8.66 -0.65
N ALA A 81 2.12 8.45 -1.89
CA ALA A 81 2.34 7.20 -2.60
C ALA A 81 3.84 6.87 -2.71
N LYS A 82 4.66 7.85 -3.11
CA LYS A 82 6.13 7.68 -3.15
C LYS A 82 6.72 7.36 -1.78
N ALA A 83 6.29 8.08 -0.75
CA ALA A 83 6.78 7.88 0.62
C ALA A 83 6.39 6.51 1.16
N ALA A 84 5.17 6.04 0.91
CA ALA A 84 4.70 4.72 1.33
C ALA A 84 5.50 3.60 0.65
N LEU A 85 5.67 3.67 -0.67
CA LEU A 85 6.47 2.68 -1.40
C LEU A 85 7.94 2.67 -0.96
N ALA A 86 8.53 3.84 -0.72
CA ALA A 86 9.89 3.94 -0.17
C ALA A 86 9.97 3.35 1.25
N ASN A 87 8.95 3.56 2.08
CA ASN A 87 8.88 2.99 3.43
C ASN A 87 8.75 1.46 3.40
N ILE A 88 7.91 0.92 2.52
CA ILE A 88 7.78 -0.53 2.31
C ILE A 88 9.12 -1.12 1.86
N ALA A 89 9.77 -0.50 0.88
CA ALA A 89 11.07 -0.93 0.39
C ALA A 89 12.14 -0.88 1.49
N ALA A 90 12.14 0.15 2.34
CA ALA A 90 13.10 0.29 3.44
C ALA A 90 12.91 -0.75 4.56
N ASN A 91 11.65 -1.08 4.90
CA ASN A 91 11.35 -2.01 6.00
C ASN A 91 11.35 -3.49 5.55
N LEU A 92 10.89 -3.75 4.33
CA LEU A 92 10.68 -5.11 3.82
C LEU A 92 11.51 -5.42 2.56
N GLY A 93 12.38 -4.50 2.15
CA GLY A 93 13.12 -4.57 0.88
C GLY A 93 13.89 -5.88 0.71
N GLY A 94 14.57 -6.36 1.75
CA GLY A 94 15.26 -7.65 1.72
C GLY A 94 14.33 -8.83 1.46
N THR A 95 13.15 -8.81 2.06
CA THR A 95 12.13 -9.87 1.87
C THR A 95 11.46 -9.75 0.51
N LEU A 96 11.19 -8.52 0.05
CA LEU A 96 10.65 -8.27 -1.29
C LEU A 96 11.68 -8.66 -2.37
N VAL A 97 12.97 -8.37 -2.15
CA VAL A 97 14.05 -8.81 -3.05
C VAL A 97 14.12 -10.34 -3.13
N ALA A 98 13.96 -11.05 -2.01
CA ALA A 98 13.90 -12.51 -2.02
C ALA A 98 12.68 -13.05 -2.81
N LEU A 99 11.54 -12.37 -2.72
CA LEU A 99 10.36 -12.70 -3.56
C LEU A 99 10.64 -12.40 -5.03
N VAL A 100 11.24 -11.24 -5.33
CA VAL A 100 11.63 -10.89 -6.71
C VAL A 100 12.68 -11.86 -7.26
N ALA A 101 13.63 -12.30 -6.46
CA ALA A 101 14.61 -13.31 -6.88
C ALA A 101 13.93 -14.63 -7.33
N GLY A 102 12.80 -14.98 -6.72
CA GLY A 102 11.96 -16.11 -7.16
C GLY A 102 11.36 -15.94 -8.55
N MET A 103 11.23 -14.70 -9.06
CA MET A 103 10.73 -14.43 -10.42
C MET A 103 11.70 -14.89 -11.52
N PHE A 104 12.97 -15.07 -11.20
CA PHE A 104 13.96 -15.59 -12.16
C PHE A 104 13.92 -17.10 -12.28
N VAL A 105 13.07 -17.79 -11.50
CA VAL A 105 12.80 -19.22 -11.68
C VAL A 105 11.87 -19.38 -12.89
N PRO A 106 12.27 -20.15 -13.91
CA PRO A 106 11.43 -20.38 -15.09
C PRO A 106 10.02 -20.88 -14.72
N GLY A 107 8.98 -20.24 -15.23
CA GLY A 107 7.59 -20.60 -14.96
C GLY A 107 6.97 -19.99 -13.68
N ALA A 108 7.76 -19.46 -12.76
CA ALA A 108 7.26 -18.88 -11.52
C ALA A 108 7.09 -17.34 -11.58
N SER A 109 7.67 -16.68 -12.59
CA SER A 109 7.77 -15.22 -12.68
C SER A 109 6.41 -14.49 -12.63
N ILE A 110 5.39 -15.04 -13.29
CA ILE A 110 4.04 -14.45 -13.36
C ILE A 110 3.39 -14.46 -11.98
N ALA A 111 3.39 -15.61 -11.30
CA ALA A 111 2.80 -15.74 -9.98
C ALA A 111 3.52 -14.87 -8.95
N PHE A 112 4.85 -14.81 -8.99
CA PHE A 112 5.62 -13.95 -8.07
C PHE A 112 5.38 -12.46 -8.30
N SER A 113 5.29 -12.00 -9.56
CA SER A 113 5.02 -10.58 -9.85
C SER A 113 3.66 -10.16 -9.31
N ALA A 114 2.63 -10.97 -9.52
CA ALA A 114 1.29 -10.72 -8.99
C ALA A 114 1.29 -10.62 -7.45
N VAL A 115 1.93 -11.59 -6.75
CA VAL A 115 2.04 -11.58 -5.29
C VAL A 115 2.76 -10.33 -4.79
N VAL A 116 3.90 -9.97 -5.39
CA VAL A 116 4.68 -8.78 -4.98
C VAL A 116 3.87 -7.51 -5.15
N SER A 117 3.17 -7.37 -6.27
CA SER A 117 2.36 -6.19 -6.54
C SER A 117 1.15 -6.10 -5.62
N PHE A 118 0.44 -7.21 -5.41
CA PHE A 118 -0.65 -7.26 -4.45
C PHE A 118 -0.19 -6.85 -3.05
N VAL A 119 0.84 -7.52 -2.52
CA VAL A 119 1.37 -7.25 -1.18
C VAL A 119 1.83 -5.81 -1.03
N THR A 120 2.51 -5.27 -2.04
CA THR A 120 3.02 -3.89 -2.02
C THR A 120 1.87 -2.88 -1.97
N VAL A 121 0.84 -3.04 -2.80
CA VAL A 121 -0.32 -2.13 -2.83
C VAL A 121 -1.16 -2.29 -1.58
N PHE A 122 -1.38 -3.52 -1.11
CA PHE A 122 -2.11 -3.79 0.12
C PHE A 122 -1.45 -3.12 1.32
N LEU A 123 -0.15 -3.32 1.52
CA LEU A 123 0.61 -2.68 2.60
C LEU A 123 0.63 -1.15 2.48
N ALA A 124 0.67 -0.60 1.26
CA ALA A 124 0.56 0.84 1.06
C ALA A 124 -0.80 1.38 1.55
N GLY A 125 -1.88 0.63 1.36
CA GLY A 125 -3.19 0.94 1.92
C GLY A 125 -3.18 0.98 3.44
N GLU A 126 -2.61 -0.04 4.08
CA GLU A 126 -2.47 -0.10 5.54
C GLU A 126 -1.60 1.04 6.10
N VAL A 127 -0.53 1.41 5.40
CA VAL A 127 0.30 2.59 5.74
C VAL A 127 -0.52 3.87 5.69
N PHE A 128 -1.35 4.05 4.66
CA PHE A 128 -2.21 5.23 4.55
C PHE A 128 -3.23 5.30 5.69
N LEU A 129 -3.94 4.21 5.98
CA LEU A 129 -4.90 4.16 7.07
C LEU A 129 -4.25 4.42 8.43
N SER A 130 -3.06 3.87 8.65
CA SER A 130 -2.27 4.10 9.86
C SER A 130 -1.86 5.57 10.02
N LEU A 131 -1.50 6.22 8.91
CA LEU A 131 -1.17 7.65 8.89
C LEU A 131 -2.39 8.49 9.24
N VAL A 132 -3.53 8.23 8.62
CA VAL A 132 -4.80 8.93 8.90
C VAL A 132 -5.20 8.78 10.36
N LEU A 133 -5.12 7.56 10.92
CA LEU A 133 -5.42 7.32 12.32
C LEU A 133 -4.48 8.07 13.27
N LYS A 134 -3.17 8.04 12.98
CA LYS A 134 -2.18 8.76 13.78
C LYS A 134 -2.46 10.26 13.81
N MET A 135 -2.86 10.81 12.67
CA MET A 135 -3.21 12.23 12.58
C MET A 135 -4.53 12.57 13.28
N ALA A 136 -5.54 11.72 13.15
CA ALA A 136 -6.82 11.88 13.85
C ALA A 136 -6.64 11.89 15.38
N LYS A 137 -5.63 11.20 15.90
CA LYS A 137 -5.29 11.22 17.34
C LYS A 137 -4.53 12.46 17.78
N THR A 138 -3.77 13.09 16.86
CA THR A 138 -2.89 14.22 17.20
C THR A 138 -3.56 15.58 16.98
N SER A 139 -4.58 15.66 16.15
CA SER A 139 -5.30 16.90 15.88
C SER A 139 -6.81 16.65 15.89
N SER A 140 -7.52 17.48 16.66
CA SER A 140 -8.98 17.51 16.67
C SER A 140 -9.59 18.05 15.36
N ASP A 141 -8.77 18.56 14.44
CA ASP A 141 -9.20 19.19 13.22
C ASP A 141 -8.76 18.41 11.98
N ARG A 142 -9.73 17.97 11.15
CA ARG A 142 -9.51 17.24 9.89
C ARG A 142 -8.78 18.08 8.82
N THR A 143 -8.71 19.38 8.98
CA THR A 143 -8.05 20.31 8.06
C THR A 143 -6.54 20.19 8.07
N SER A 144 -5.94 19.64 9.13
CA SER A 144 -4.49 19.55 9.29
C SER A 144 -3.79 18.66 8.27
N PHE A 145 -4.52 17.76 7.60
CA PHE A 145 -3.94 16.86 6.59
C PHE A 145 -3.57 17.60 5.28
N SER A 146 -4.39 18.59 4.89
CA SER A 146 -4.17 19.39 3.68
C SER A 146 -3.00 20.36 3.82
N ASP A 147 -2.64 20.71 5.05
CA ASP A 147 -1.65 21.73 5.37
C ASP A 147 -0.27 21.18 5.72
N MET A 148 -0.14 19.83 5.80
CA MET A 148 1.15 19.19 6.03
C MET A 148 2.14 19.46 4.89
N SER A 149 3.37 19.80 5.25
CA SER A 149 4.45 19.89 4.29
C SER A 149 4.84 18.48 3.76
N ALA A 150 5.43 18.44 2.58
CA ALA A 150 5.96 17.20 2.01
C ALA A 150 6.99 16.51 2.93
N ALA A 151 7.77 17.29 3.68
CA ALA A 151 8.75 16.79 4.64
C ALA A 151 8.08 16.13 5.84
N ASP A 152 7.04 16.74 6.38
CA ASP A 152 6.30 16.20 7.53
C ASP A 152 5.58 14.91 7.16
N MET A 153 4.98 14.86 5.96
CA MET A 153 4.36 13.63 5.44
C MET A 153 5.38 12.50 5.29
N LYS A 154 6.53 12.77 4.69
CA LYS A 154 7.60 11.78 4.56
C LYS A 154 8.06 11.28 5.93
N LYS A 155 8.25 12.19 6.89
CA LYS A 155 8.62 11.85 8.27
C LYS A 155 7.53 11.02 8.95
N ALA A 156 6.27 11.38 8.80
CA ALA A 156 5.14 10.64 9.39
C ALA A 156 5.03 9.22 8.82
N VAL A 157 5.16 9.07 7.50
CA VAL A 157 5.14 7.76 6.82
C VAL A 157 6.36 6.92 7.22
N SER A 158 7.57 7.48 7.23
CA SER A 158 8.78 6.75 7.62
C SER A 158 8.80 6.28 9.07
N GLY A 159 7.97 6.91 9.91
CA GLY A 159 7.76 6.49 11.30
C GLY A 159 6.81 5.29 11.47
N ILE A 160 6.19 4.80 10.40
CA ILE A 160 5.35 3.60 10.39
C ILE A 160 6.27 2.40 10.14
N LYS A 161 6.41 1.54 11.15
CA LYS A 161 7.21 0.33 11.04
C LYS A 161 6.36 -0.80 10.49
N LEU A 162 6.84 -1.42 9.43
CA LEU A 162 6.28 -2.64 8.86
C LEU A 162 7.07 -3.85 9.37
N SER A 163 6.37 -4.91 9.70
CA SER A 163 6.92 -6.15 10.24
C SER A 163 6.75 -7.32 9.26
N LYS A 164 7.37 -8.46 9.57
CA LYS A 164 7.14 -9.70 8.82
C LYS A 164 5.70 -10.22 8.99
N GLU A 165 5.08 -9.92 10.12
CA GLU A 165 3.68 -10.26 10.39
C GLU A 165 2.73 -9.53 9.44
N ASP A 166 2.99 -8.23 9.17
CA ASP A 166 2.20 -7.45 8.22
C ASP A 166 2.34 -8.01 6.80
N LEU A 167 3.57 -8.40 6.41
CA LEU A 167 3.82 -9.07 5.14
C LEU A 167 3.06 -10.40 5.02
N ASN A 168 3.10 -11.23 6.07
CA ASN A 168 2.42 -12.51 6.07
C ASN A 168 0.89 -12.33 6.03
N ALA A 169 0.36 -11.29 6.66
CA ALA A 169 -1.06 -10.97 6.57
C ALA A 169 -1.47 -10.57 5.16
N ALA A 170 -0.66 -9.75 4.49
CA ALA A 170 -0.91 -9.36 3.11
C ALA A 170 -0.87 -10.57 2.14
N LYS A 171 0.08 -11.49 2.36
CA LYS A 171 0.13 -12.76 1.59
C LYS A 171 -1.12 -13.61 1.79
N LYS A 172 -1.55 -13.82 3.03
CA LYS A 172 -2.79 -14.55 3.34
C LYS A 172 -4.02 -13.90 2.73
N ALA A 173 -4.07 -12.56 2.71
CA ALA A 173 -5.14 -11.84 2.03
C ALA A 173 -5.16 -12.12 0.53
N TYR A 174 -3.98 -12.20 -0.11
CA TYR A 174 -3.89 -12.59 -1.52
C TYR A 174 -4.34 -14.04 -1.75
N GLU A 175 -3.85 -14.99 -0.95
CA GLU A 175 -4.20 -16.41 -1.04
C GLU A 175 -5.72 -16.61 -0.93
N ALA A 176 -6.38 -15.91 0.00
CA ALA A 176 -7.83 -15.97 0.16
C ALA A 176 -8.64 -15.40 -1.03
N THR A 177 -8.00 -14.74 -1.98
CA THR A 177 -8.66 -14.28 -3.22
C THR A 177 -8.54 -15.25 -4.37
N GLN A 178 -7.79 -16.35 -4.20
CA GLN A 178 -7.58 -17.37 -5.22
C GLN A 178 -8.53 -18.58 -5.06
N ASP A 179 -9.17 -18.70 -3.90
CA ASP A 179 -10.22 -19.68 -3.60
C ASP A 179 -11.59 -19.17 -4.09
#